data_758e723913f8d56c8817cd3b8a16bbb8
#
_entry.id   758e723913f8d56c8817cd3b8a16bbb8
#
_cell.length_a   1.000
_cell.length_b   1.000
_cell.length_c   1.000
_cell.angle_alpha   90.00
_cell.angle_beta   90.00
_cell.angle_gamma   90.00
#
_symmetry.space_group_name_H-M   'P 1'
#
loop_
_entity.id
_entity.type
_entity.pdbx_description
1 polymer ?
#
loop_
_entity_poly.entity_id
_entity_poly.type
_entity_poly.pdbx_seq_one_letter_code
_entity_poly.pdbx_strand_id
1 'polypeptide(L)'
;KPEIKKVKKQETQKKEYKAKDYVVYPKHGVGQITEFKKINIGGIDVEAYILKFEKDKASGMVPVNKQSHLRPLATINQVNKCISILKSKPKIKRSMWSRRAQEYEAKISSGKIYELAEVVRDLNKGDDLMVDQSYSERQLFEKAYERILSEFQIVMGVSLEDTQKKLDKALKRNLDAQQKAPITSEQKTDLQVQSEEPTTEIQE
;
A
#
# COMPACT_ATOMS: atom_id res chain seq x y z
N LYS A 1 -22.22 -1.10 51.34
CA LYS A 1 -22.41 -0.26 50.13
C LYS A 1 -21.17 -0.47 49.24
N PRO A 2 -21.30 -0.90 48.01
CA PRO A 2 -20.15 -1.06 47.15
C PRO A 2 -19.61 0.33 46.78
N GLU A 3 -18.32 0.56 47.03
CA GLU A 3 -17.62 1.76 46.60
C GLU A 3 -17.54 1.76 45.08
N ILE A 4 -18.17 2.71 44.43
CA ILE A 4 -18.05 2.96 42.99
C ILE A 4 -16.66 3.54 42.79
N LYS A 5 -15.73 2.70 42.33
CA LYS A 5 -14.40 3.16 41.88
C LYS A 5 -14.61 4.17 40.76
N LYS A 6 -14.32 5.44 41.02
CA LYS A 6 -14.32 6.49 39.98
C LYS A 6 -13.38 6.07 38.87
N VAL A 7 -13.93 5.75 37.72
CA VAL A 7 -13.17 5.47 36.48
C VAL A 7 -12.35 6.72 36.18
N LYS A 8 -11.02 6.59 36.15
CA LYS A 8 -10.14 7.67 35.78
C LYS A 8 -10.43 8.03 34.32
N LYS A 9 -11.03 9.21 34.14
CA LYS A 9 -11.24 9.78 32.81
C LYS A 9 -9.87 10.03 32.19
N GLN A 10 -9.53 9.29 31.17
CA GLN A 10 -8.29 9.50 30.44
C GLN A 10 -8.38 10.87 29.77
N GLU A 11 -7.35 11.71 29.93
CA GLU A 11 -7.30 13.01 29.27
C GLU A 11 -7.42 12.79 27.75
N THR A 12 -8.50 13.28 27.18
CA THR A 12 -8.75 13.21 25.74
C THR A 12 -7.76 14.15 25.05
N GLN A 13 -6.79 13.59 24.35
CA GLN A 13 -5.87 14.39 23.54
C GLN A 13 -6.66 15.20 22.51
N LYS A 14 -6.18 16.40 22.21
CA LYS A 14 -6.79 17.26 21.19
C LYS A 14 -6.71 16.55 19.83
N LYS A 15 -7.83 16.52 19.12
CA LYS A 15 -7.90 15.97 17.78
C LYS A 15 -7.07 16.84 16.81
N GLU A 16 -6.13 16.23 16.10
CA GLU A 16 -5.30 16.88 15.08
C GLU A 16 -5.95 16.87 13.71
N TYR A 17 -6.81 15.89 13.45
CA TYR A 17 -7.46 15.68 12.16
C TYR A 17 -8.96 15.88 12.24
N LYS A 18 -9.57 16.23 11.10
CA LYS A 18 -11.01 16.44 10.95
C LYS A 18 -11.63 15.31 10.11
N ALA A 19 -12.96 15.23 10.16
CA ALA A 19 -13.71 14.36 9.25
C ALA A 19 -13.44 14.79 7.79
N LYS A 20 -13.34 13.82 6.91
CA LYS A 20 -12.97 13.93 5.47
C LYS A 20 -11.48 14.25 5.19
N ASP A 21 -10.64 14.43 6.21
CA ASP A 21 -9.21 14.56 5.99
C ASP A 21 -8.60 13.26 5.50
N TYR A 22 -7.63 13.36 4.60
CA TYR A 22 -6.80 12.24 4.18
C TYR A 22 -5.58 12.15 5.09
N VAL A 23 -5.28 10.95 5.54
CA VAL A 23 -4.11 10.66 6.38
C VAL A 23 -3.43 9.39 5.89
N VAL A 24 -2.17 9.23 6.25
CA VAL A 24 -1.41 8.02 5.93
C VAL A 24 -1.25 7.18 7.18
N TYR A 25 -1.75 5.95 7.10
CA TYR A 25 -1.45 4.92 8.08
C TYR A 25 -0.29 4.07 7.57
N PRO A 26 0.88 4.08 8.23
CA PRO A 26 2.12 3.52 7.67
C PRO A 26 2.02 2.09 7.16
N LYS A 27 1.22 1.25 7.80
CA LYS A 27 1.04 -0.16 7.41
C LYS A 27 0.06 -0.38 6.26
N HIS A 28 -0.90 0.53 6.06
CA HIS A 28 -1.99 0.36 5.09
C HIS A 28 -2.01 1.41 3.98
N GLY A 29 -1.26 2.49 4.12
CA GLY A 29 -1.22 3.57 3.13
C GLY A 29 -2.25 4.67 3.40
N VAL A 30 -2.74 5.32 2.34
CA VAL A 30 -3.63 6.47 2.44
C VAL A 30 -5.05 6.03 2.78
N GLY A 31 -5.63 6.67 3.81
CA GLY A 31 -7.03 6.51 4.18
C GLY A 31 -7.69 7.85 4.40
N GLN A 32 -9.02 7.89 4.29
CA GLN A 32 -9.82 9.05 4.59
C GLN A 32 -10.55 8.87 5.91
N ILE A 33 -10.51 9.88 6.78
CA ILE A 33 -11.29 9.90 8.00
C ILE A 33 -12.76 10.14 7.62
N THR A 34 -13.61 9.16 7.93
CA THR A 34 -15.05 9.27 7.65
C THR A 34 -15.81 9.90 8.79
N GLU A 35 -15.54 9.46 10.00
CA GLU A 35 -16.24 9.91 11.22
C GLU A 35 -15.38 9.72 12.47
N PHE A 36 -15.89 10.30 13.58
CA PHE A 36 -15.37 10.05 14.92
C PHE A 36 -16.34 9.14 15.66
N LYS A 37 -15.83 8.12 16.30
CA LYS A 37 -16.64 7.20 17.09
C LYS A 37 -16.10 7.08 18.51
N LYS A 38 -17.01 7.05 19.48
CA LYS A 38 -16.67 6.69 20.86
C LYS A 38 -16.72 5.18 21.00
N ILE A 39 -15.65 4.61 21.51
CA ILE A 39 -15.51 3.18 21.73
C ILE A 39 -15.24 2.94 23.18
N ASN A 40 -15.86 1.92 23.74
CA ASN A 40 -15.54 1.45 25.09
C ASN A 40 -14.47 0.37 25.03
N ILE A 41 -13.31 0.65 25.61
CA ILE A 41 -12.21 -0.31 25.71
C ILE A 41 -11.91 -0.51 27.18
N GLY A 42 -12.23 -1.70 27.70
CA GLY A 42 -11.95 -2.04 29.09
C GLY A 42 -12.67 -1.16 30.11
N GLY A 43 -13.89 -0.70 29.80
CA GLY A 43 -14.68 0.20 30.67
C GLY A 43 -14.33 1.69 30.53
N ILE A 44 -13.44 2.06 29.64
CA ILE A 44 -13.04 3.45 29.38
C ILE A 44 -13.55 3.86 27.99
N ASP A 45 -14.28 4.96 27.93
CA ASP A 45 -14.73 5.53 26.66
C ASP A 45 -13.57 6.29 26.00
N VAL A 46 -13.17 5.85 24.80
CA VAL A 46 -12.11 6.43 24.00
C VAL A 46 -12.68 6.91 22.68
N GLU A 47 -12.35 8.13 22.28
CA GLU A 47 -12.67 8.61 20.93
C GLU A 47 -11.68 8.03 19.93
N ALA A 48 -12.19 7.63 18.77
CA ALA A 48 -11.39 7.07 17.68
C ALA A 48 -11.76 7.69 16.35
N TYR A 49 -10.77 7.75 15.45
CA TYR A 49 -10.95 8.04 14.05
C TYR A 49 -11.37 6.77 13.32
N ILE A 50 -12.40 6.85 12.50
CA ILE A 50 -12.76 5.78 11.56
C ILE A 50 -12.15 6.13 10.22
N LEU A 51 -11.23 5.28 9.75
CA LEU A 51 -10.55 5.42 8.48
C LEU A 51 -11.15 4.48 7.45
N LYS A 52 -11.33 4.97 6.25
CA LYS A 52 -11.69 4.17 5.08
C LYS A 52 -10.51 4.13 4.12
N PHE A 53 -10.04 2.94 3.82
CA PHE A 53 -9.03 2.70 2.80
C PHE A 53 -9.73 2.32 1.50
N GLU A 54 -9.73 3.20 0.52
CA GLU A 54 -10.48 2.98 -0.73
C GLU A 54 -9.96 1.77 -1.49
N LYS A 55 -8.67 1.57 -1.48
CA LYS A 55 -8.02 0.48 -2.22
C LYS A 55 -8.41 -0.90 -1.69
N ASP A 56 -8.30 -1.09 -0.39
CA ASP A 56 -8.56 -2.38 0.23
C ASP A 56 -10.05 -2.56 0.58
N LYS A 57 -10.87 -1.55 0.32
CA LYS A 57 -12.27 -1.47 0.78
C LYS A 57 -12.42 -1.79 2.28
N ALA A 58 -11.35 -1.62 3.02
CA ALA A 58 -11.26 -1.90 4.43
C ALA A 58 -11.53 -0.65 5.27
N SER A 59 -12.03 -0.85 6.46
CA SER A 59 -12.18 0.20 7.46
C SER A 59 -11.22 -0.04 8.62
N GLY A 60 -10.53 0.99 9.01
CA GLY A 60 -9.63 0.97 10.16
C GLY A 60 -10.14 1.89 11.27
N MET A 61 -9.69 1.63 12.47
CA MET A 61 -10.04 2.41 13.65
C MET A 61 -8.77 2.77 14.41
N VAL A 62 -8.54 4.06 14.61
CA VAL A 62 -7.37 4.58 15.31
C VAL A 62 -7.82 5.44 16.48
N PRO A 63 -7.55 5.04 17.74
CA PRO A 63 -7.84 5.86 18.90
C PRO A 63 -7.12 7.21 18.84
N VAL A 64 -7.76 8.27 19.32
CA VAL A 64 -7.18 9.63 19.32
C VAL A 64 -5.86 9.68 20.08
N ASN A 65 -5.70 8.91 21.14
CA ASN A 65 -4.44 8.81 21.89
C ASN A 65 -3.29 8.21 21.07
N LYS A 66 -3.59 7.52 19.97
CA LYS A 66 -2.62 6.92 19.05
C LYS A 66 -2.56 7.65 17.70
N GLN A 67 -3.04 8.88 17.64
CA GLN A 67 -3.02 9.69 16.41
C GLN A 67 -1.60 9.98 15.89
N SER A 68 -0.58 9.89 16.75
CA SER A 68 0.82 9.99 16.34
C SER A 68 1.27 8.88 15.37
N HIS A 69 0.53 7.78 15.30
CA HIS A 69 0.75 6.71 14.31
C HIS A 69 0.27 7.10 12.92
N LEU A 70 -0.57 8.13 12.81
CA LEU A 70 -1.02 8.69 11.54
C LEU A 70 -0.03 9.76 11.08
N ARG A 71 0.16 9.84 9.79
CA ARG A 71 0.97 10.87 9.13
C ARG A 71 0.07 11.72 8.23
N PRO A 72 0.21 13.06 8.23
CA PRO A 72 -0.48 13.87 7.24
C PRO A 72 0.04 13.54 5.83
N LEU A 73 -0.73 13.88 4.79
CA LEU A 73 -0.28 13.76 3.41
C LEU A 73 0.99 14.59 3.19
N ALA A 74 1.81 14.14 2.26
CA ALA A 74 2.98 14.88 1.82
C ALA A 74 2.57 16.23 1.20
N THR A 75 3.46 17.21 1.33
CA THR A 75 3.31 18.48 0.62
C THR A 75 3.76 18.36 -0.83
N ILE A 76 3.37 19.31 -1.67
CA ILE A 76 3.80 19.37 -3.08
C ILE A 76 5.34 19.41 -3.20
N ASN A 77 6.02 20.11 -2.28
CA ASN A 77 7.48 20.15 -2.25
C ASN A 77 8.10 18.80 -1.94
N GLN A 78 7.49 18.03 -1.02
CA GLN A 78 7.92 16.69 -0.70
C GLN A 78 7.69 15.74 -1.89
N VAL A 79 6.58 15.88 -2.61
CA VAL A 79 6.31 15.13 -3.85
C VAL A 79 7.36 15.41 -4.91
N ASN A 80 7.72 16.67 -5.14
CA ASN A 80 8.76 17.04 -6.08
C ASN A 80 10.13 16.48 -5.69
N LYS A 81 10.46 16.47 -4.40
CA LYS A 81 11.68 15.85 -3.88
C LYS A 81 11.68 14.34 -4.09
N CYS A 82 10.54 13.67 -3.90
CA CYS A 82 10.39 12.24 -4.21
C CYS A 82 10.62 11.96 -5.70
N ILE A 83 10.08 12.79 -6.59
CA ILE A 83 10.31 12.66 -8.04
C ILE A 83 11.80 12.79 -8.36
N SER A 84 12.51 13.69 -7.70
CA SER A 84 13.97 13.82 -7.85
C SER A 84 14.71 12.57 -7.36
N ILE A 85 14.26 11.96 -6.27
CA ILE A 85 14.81 10.69 -5.77
C ILE A 85 14.57 9.58 -6.79
N LEU A 86 13.38 9.48 -7.38
CA LEU A 86 13.04 8.49 -8.40
C LEU A 86 13.90 8.59 -9.67
N LYS A 87 14.31 9.81 -10.03
CA LYS A 87 15.21 10.07 -11.17
C LYS A 87 16.66 9.71 -10.89
N SER A 88 17.05 9.61 -9.63
CA SER A 88 18.42 9.32 -9.22
C SER A 88 18.81 7.86 -9.49
N LYS A 89 20.11 7.58 -9.48
CA LYS A 89 20.60 6.21 -9.69
C LYS A 89 20.22 5.31 -8.51
N PRO A 90 19.84 4.04 -8.76
CA PRO A 90 19.58 3.06 -7.72
C PRO A 90 20.78 2.86 -6.80
N LYS A 91 20.53 2.75 -5.51
CA LYS A 91 21.55 2.49 -4.48
C LYS A 91 21.36 1.07 -3.94
N ILE A 92 21.91 0.10 -4.65
CA ILE A 92 21.79 -1.31 -4.26
C ILE A 92 23.00 -1.71 -3.41
N LYS A 93 22.74 -2.13 -2.18
CA LYS A 93 23.77 -2.65 -1.29
C LYS A 93 24.21 -4.05 -1.73
N ARG A 94 25.52 -4.34 -1.63
CA ARG A 94 26.07 -5.67 -1.85
C ARG A 94 25.82 -6.55 -0.60
N SER A 95 24.62 -7.07 -0.49
CA SER A 95 24.24 -8.00 0.59
C SER A 95 23.29 -9.06 0.04
N MET A 96 23.09 -10.14 0.80
CA MET A 96 22.14 -11.19 0.43
C MET A 96 20.74 -10.62 0.27
N TRP A 97 19.98 -11.18 -0.69
CA TRP A 97 18.63 -10.72 -0.98
C TRP A 97 17.73 -10.71 0.25
N SER A 98 17.76 -11.77 1.06
CA SER A 98 16.93 -11.87 2.28
C SER A 98 17.10 -10.67 3.21
N ARG A 99 18.34 -10.20 3.39
CA ARG A 99 18.64 -9.03 4.21
C ARG A 99 18.15 -7.73 3.55
N ARG A 100 18.35 -7.60 2.23
CA ARG A 100 17.84 -6.44 1.49
C ARG A 100 16.32 -6.37 1.49
N ALA A 101 15.65 -7.51 1.33
CA ALA A 101 14.20 -7.61 1.38
C ALA A 101 13.64 -7.12 2.73
N GLN A 102 14.27 -7.51 3.84
CA GLN A 102 13.90 -7.03 5.18
C GLN A 102 14.08 -5.51 5.32
N GLU A 103 15.18 -4.96 4.80
CA GLU A 103 15.41 -3.50 4.81
C GLU A 103 14.36 -2.75 3.98
N TYR A 104 14.00 -3.26 2.79
CA TYR A 104 12.96 -2.68 1.95
C TYR A 104 11.57 -2.78 2.61
N GLU A 105 11.25 -3.90 3.21
CA GLU A 105 9.98 -4.08 3.91
C GLU A 105 9.87 -3.16 5.13
N ALA A 106 10.95 -2.97 5.88
CA ALA A 106 11.01 -2.00 6.96
C ALA A 106 10.77 -0.57 6.48
N LYS A 107 11.37 -0.17 5.34
CA LYS A 107 11.14 1.14 4.72
C LYS A 107 9.69 1.32 4.27
N ILE A 108 9.08 0.30 3.68
CA ILE A 108 7.67 0.34 3.29
C ILE A 108 6.77 0.48 4.51
N SER A 109 7.07 -0.25 5.58
CA SER A 109 6.28 -0.25 6.82
C SER A 109 6.44 1.04 7.63
N SER A 110 7.54 1.78 7.45
CA SER A 110 7.72 3.09 8.08
C SER A 110 6.72 4.14 7.60
N GLY A 111 6.22 3.97 6.39
CA GLY A 111 5.26 4.87 5.73
C GLY A 111 5.84 6.23 5.35
N LYS A 112 7.15 6.46 5.53
CA LYS A 112 7.80 7.70 5.13
C LYS A 112 7.90 7.77 3.61
N ILE A 113 7.46 8.89 3.03
CA ILE A 113 7.35 9.03 1.58
C ILE A 113 8.70 8.96 0.87
N TYR A 114 9.76 9.49 1.47
CA TYR A 114 11.10 9.42 0.90
C TYR A 114 11.66 7.99 0.88
N GLU A 115 11.40 7.23 1.93
CA GLU A 115 11.82 5.83 2.01
C GLU A 115 11.06 4.95 1.00
N LEU A 116 9.77 5.23 0.79
CA LEU A 116 8.98 4.59 -0.27
C LEU A 116 9.55 4.90 -1.66
N ALA A 117 9.91 6.16 -1.91
CA ALA A 117 10.54 6.56 -3.17
C ALA A 117 11.88 5.87 -3.40
N GLU A 118 12.69 5.71 -2.35
CA GLU A 118 13.95 4.95 -2.44
C GLU A 118 13.74 3.50 -2.79
N VAL A 119 12.75 2.83 -2.19
CA VAL A 119 12.42 1.43 -2.51
C VAL A 119 11.99 1.29 -3.96
N VAL A 120 11.12 2.17 -4.45
CA VAL A 120 10.65 2.16 -5.84
C VAL A 120 11.82 2.40 -6.79
N ARG A 121 12.70 3.34 -6.50
CA ARG A 121 13.91 3.60 -7.30
C ARG A 121 14.82 2.38 -7.36
N ASP A 122 15.12 1.78 -6.22
CA ASP A 122 16.11 0.71 -6.10
C ASP A 122 15.61 -0.61 -6.69
N LEU A 123 14.31 -0.87 -6.63
CA LEU A 123 13.69 -2.08 -7.17
C LEU A 123 13.13 -1.91 -8.59
N ASN A 124 13.23 -0.71 -9.16
CA ASN A 124 12.81 -0.47 -10.53
C ASN A 124 13.79 -1.12 -11.51
N LYS A 125 13.36 -2.15 -12.20
CA LYS A 125 14.14 -2.83 -13.27
C LYS A 125 13.83 -2.28 -14.67
N GLY A 126 12.91 -1.32 -14.77
CA GLY A 126 12.44 -0.79 -16.05
C GLY A 126 11.65 -1.82 -16.85
N ASP A 127 11.59 -1.58 -18.16
CA ASP A 127 10.97 -2.51 -19.13
C ASP A 127 12.01 -3.45 -19.74
N ASP A 128 13.17 -3.57 -19.14
CA ASP A 128 14.21 -4.46 -19.63
C ASP A 128 13.81 -5.91 -19.38
N LEU A 129 13.22 -6.53 -20.39
CA LEU A 129 12.78 -7.93 -20.39
C LEU A 129 13.93 -8.92 -20.17
N MET A 130 15.18 -8.45 -20.26
CA MET A 130 16.38 -9.25 -20.08
C MET A 130 16.79 -9.37 -18.60
N VAL A 131 16.19 -8.59 -17.71
CA VAL A 131 16.51 -8.64 -16.28
C VAL A 131 15.45 -9.44 -15.56
N ASP A 132 15.81 -10.64 -15.17
CA ASP A 132 14.97 -11.48 -14.31
C ASP A 132 14.77 -10.82 -12.96
N GLN A 133 13.58 -10.28 -12.76
CA GLN A 133 13.14 -9.80 -11.48
C GLN A 133 12.49 -10.93 -10.71
N SER A 134 12.98 -11.22 -9.49
CA SER A 134 12.35 -12.23 -8.65
C SER A 134 10.92 -11.81 -8.26
N TYR A 135 10.07 -12.80 -8.02
CA TYR A 135 8.68 -12.55 -7.59
C TYR A 135 8.60 -11.66 -6.34
N SER A 136 9.46 -11.89 -5.38
CA SER A 136 9.51 -11.10 -4.14
C SER A 136 9.97 -9.65 -4.37
N GLU A 137 10.91 -9.41 -5.29
CA GLU A 137 11.30 -8.06 -5.68
C GLU A 137 10.13 -7.30 -6.32
N ARG A 138 9.41 -7.97 -7.22
CA ARG A 138 8.23 -7.39 -7.87
C ARG A 138 7.15 -7.03 -6.85
N GLN A 139 6.84 -7.91 -5.92
CA GLN A 139 5.84 -7.62 -4.90
C GLN A 139 6.19 -6.43 -4.01
N LEU A 140 7.44 -6.32 -3.58
CA LEU A 140 7.89 -5.18 -2.80
C LEU A 140 7.84 -3.88 -3.61
N PHE A 141 8.25 -3.93 -4.89
CA PHE A 141 8.15 -2.80 -5.80
C PHE A 141 6.69 -2.34 -5.98
N GLU A 142 5.80 -3.25 -6.32
CA GLU A 142 4.38 -2.95 -6.54
C GLU A 142 3.74 -2.33 -5.29
N LYS A 143 4.01 -2.91 -4.13
CA LYS A 143 3.49 -2.43 -2.84
C LYS A 143 3.94 -0.99 -2.55
N ALA A 144 5.22 -0.69 -2.76
CA ALA A 144 5.75 0.65 -2.57
C ALA A 144 5.24 1.64 -3.62
N TYR A 145 5.21 1.23 -4.88
CA TYR A 145 4.75 2.02 -6.02
C TYR A 145 3.29 2.45 -5.86
N GLU A 146 2.42 1.53 -5.50
CA GLU A 146 1.00 1.81 -5.29
C GLU A 146 0.75 2.79 -4.13
N ARG A 147 1.53 2.71 -3.08
CA ARG A 147 1.42 3.66 -1.95
C ARG A 147 1.82 5.07 -2.36
N ILE A 148 2.91 5.21 -3.11
CA ILE A 148 3.32 6.49 -3.67
C ILE A 148 2.28 7.01 -4.65
N LEU A 149 1.80 6.17 -5.55
CA LEU A 149 0.82 6.53 -6.56
C LEU A 149 -0.46 7.08 -5.92
N SER A 150 -1.00 6.39 -4.93
CA SER A 150 -2.21 6.80 -4.21
C SER A 150 -2.04 8.14 -3.50
N GLU A 151 -0.91 8.34 -2.83
CA GLU A 151 -0.64 9.58 -2.11
C GLU A 151 -0.42 10.75 -3.08
N PHE A 152 0.37 10.56 -4.13
CA PHE A 152 0.64 11.59 -5.12
C PHE A 152 -0.60 12.02 -5.88
N GLN A 153 -1.48 11.08 -6.21
CA GLN A 153 -2.75 11.39 -6.85
C GLN A 153 -3.55 12.40 -6.04
N ILE A 154 -3.66 12.20 -4.74
CA ILE A 154 -4.43 13.07 -3.85
C ILE A 154 -3.73 14.41 -3.67
N VAL A 155 -2.43 14.41 -3.45
CA VAL A 155 -1.63 15.64 -3.24
C VAL A 155 -1.62 16.53 -4.47
N MET A 156 -1.47 15.94 -5.66
CA MET A 156 -1.44 16.68 -6.92
C MET A 156 -2.82 17.02 -7.46
N GLY A 157 -3.87 16.34 -7.01
CA GLY A 157 -5.25 16.55 -7.47
C GLY A 157 -5.45 16.23 -8.95
N VAL A 158 -4.70 15.26 -9.49
CA VAL A 158 -4.78 14.79 -10.88
C VAL A 158 -5.33 13.37 -10.95
N SER A 159 -5.63 12.90 -12.17
CA SER A 159 -6.09 11.52 -12.36
C SER A 159 -5.00 10.49 -11.99
N LEU A 160 -5.43 9.26 -11.73
CA LEU A 160 -4.52 8.15 -11.45
C LEU A 160 -3.57 7.92 -12.63
N GLU A 161 -4.09 7.98 -13.85
CA GLU A 161 -3.31 7.78 -15.08
C GLU A 161 -2.24 8.85 -15.27
N ASP A 162 -2.56 10.12 -15.02
CA ASP A 162 -1.60 11.23 -15.13
C ASP A 162 -0.52 11.14 -14.05
N THR A 163 -0.89 10.70 -12.85
CA THR A 163 0.07 10.45 -11.77
C THR A 163 1.01 9.31 -12.16
N GLN A 164 0.48 8.23 -12.70
CA GLN A 164 1.25 7.08 -13.17
C GLN A 164 2.21 7.47 -14.29
N LYS A 165 1.76 8.23 -15.27
CA LYS A 165 2.62 8.75 -16.35
C LYS A 165 3.79 9.58 -15.81
N LYS A 166 3.55 10.42 -14.81
CA LYS A 166 4.61 11.21 -14.16
C LYS A 166 5.63 10.34 -13.44
N LEU A 167 5.17 9.32 -12.71
CA LEU A 167 6.05 8.38 -12.01
C LEU A 167 6.87 7.54 -12.99
N ASP A 168 6.23 6.98 -14.01
CA ASP A 168 6.89 6.14 -15.01
C ASP A 168 7.92 6.94 -15.82
N LYS A 169 7.62 8.20 -16.15
CA LYS A 169 8.57 9.11 -16.76
C LYS A 169 9.78 9.38 -15.86
N ALA A 170 9.55 9.55 -14.56
CA ALA A 170 10.64 9.73 -13.60
C ALA A 170 11.52 8.49 -13.47
N LEU A 171 10.91 7.30 -13.53
CA LEU A 171 11.57 5.99 -13.49
C LEU A 171 12.15 5.55 -14.84
N LYS A 172 11.95 6.32 -15.91
CA LYS A 172 12.33 5.98 -17.30
C LYS A 172 11.72 4.65 -17.77
N ARG A 173 10.47 4.39 -17.40
CA ARG A 173 9.71 3.24 -17.91
C ARG A 173 9.01 3.59 -19.20
N ASN A 174 8.98 2.66 -20.16
CA ASN A 174 8.22 2.83 -21.39
C ASN A 174 6.72 2.60 -21.12
N LEU A 175 5.91 3.59 -21.45
CA LEU A 175 4.47 3.54 -21.25
C LEU A 175 3.75 2.60 -22.21
N ASP A 176 4.37 2.29 -23.35
CA ASP A 176 3.75 1.52 -24.45
C ASP A 176 3.65 0.01 -24.15
N ALA A 177 4.44 -0.50 -23.21
CA ALA A 177 4.42 -1.91 -22.85
C ALA A 177 3.26 -2.28 -21.91
N GLN A 178 2.73 -1.33 -21.15
CA GLN A 178 1.68 -1.60 -20.16
C GLN A 178 0.27 -1.69 -20.76
N GLN A 179 0.06 -1.21 -21.99
CA GLN A 179 -1.25 -1.32 -22.67
C GLN A 179 -1.49 -2.70 -23.31
N LYS A 180 -0.53 -3.61 -23.27
CA LYS A 180 -0.63 -4.94 -23.88
C LYS A 180 -0.80 -6.12 -22.94
N ALA A 181 -0.95 -5.90 -21.66
CA ALA A 181 -1.33 -6.97 -20.75
C ALA A 181 -2.77 -6.75 -20.25
N PRO A 182 -3.78 -7.40 -20.88
CA PRO A 182 -5.08 -7.48 -20.24
C PRO A 182 -4.93 -8.28 -18.95
N ILE A 183 -5.40 -7.72 -17.87
CA ILE A 183 -5.59 -8.46 -16.62
C ILE A 183 -6.63 -9.53 -16.91
N THR A 184 -6.18 -10.69 -17.34
CA THR A 184 -7.05 -11.88 -17.44
C THR A 184 -7.03 -12.56 -16.08
N SER A 185 -7.85 -12.01 -15.20
CA SER A 185 -8.31 -12.75 -14.03
C SER A 185 -9.59 -13.49 -14.41
N GLU A 186 -9.50 -14.47 -15.28
CA GLU A 186 -10.56 -15.49 -15.48
C GLU A 186 -10.00 -16.59 -16.37
N GLN A 187 -9.32 -17.51 -15.75
CA GLN A 187 -9.32 -18.89 -16.21
C GLN A 187 -9.29 -19.80 -14.98
N LYS A 188 -10.44 -19.92 -14.40
CA LYS A 188 -10.78 -21.07 -13.60
C LYS A 188 -11.65 -21.98 -14.44
N THR A 189 -11.21 -23.25 -14.44
CA THR A 189 -12.02 -24.45 -14.59
C THR A 189 -12.67 -24.68 -15.94
N ASP A 190 -11.99 -25.51 -16.74
CA ASP A 190 -12.64 -26.62 -17.41
C ASP A 190 -11.64 -27.75 -17.56
N LEU A 191 -11.49 -28.52 -16.51
CA LEU A 191 -11.01 -29.89 -16.58
C LEU A 191 -12.20 -30.76 -16.97
N GLN A 192 -12.39 -30.90 -18.27
CA GLN A 192 -13.24 -31.99 -18.77
C GLN A 192 -12.53 -33.29 -18.48
N VAL A 193 -13.14 -34.03 -17.60
CA VAL A 193 -12.94 -35.48 -17.42
C VAL A 193 -13.49 -36.16 -18.67
N GLN A 194 -12.61 -36.52 -19.60
CA GLN A 194 -12.95 -37.54 -20.59
C GLN A 194 -12.83 -38.91 -19.92
N SER A 195 -13.97 -39.45 -19.63
CA SER A 195 -14.13 -40.87 -19.32
C SER A 195 -13.87 -41.69 -20.59
N GLU A 196 -12.75 -42.36 -20.66
CA GLU A 196 -12.53 -43.46 -21.59
C GLU A 196 -13.19 -44.70 -21.03
N GLU A 197 -14.21 -45.17 -21.74
CA GLU A 197 -14.77 -46.50 -21.56
C GLU A 197 -13.81 -47.55 -22.19
N PRO A 198 -13.53 -48.65 -21.54
CA PRO A 198 -12.83 -49.76 -22.17
C PRO A 198 -13.82 -50.66 -22.92
N THR A 199 -13.68 -50.67 -24.21
CA THR A 199 -14.34 -51.66 -25.07
C THR A 199 -13.70 -53.03 -24.85
N THR A 200 -14.45 -53.93 -24.28
CA THR A 200 -14.12 -55.37 -24.22
C THR A 200 -14.58 -56.01 -25.51
N GLU A 201 -13.67 -56.38 -26.37
CA GLU A 201 -13.93 -57.38 -27.43
C GLU A 201 -13.66 -58.75 -26.86
N ILE A 202 -14.75 -59.58 -26.91
CA ILE A 202 -14.68 -61.02 -26.74
C ILE A 202 -14.61 -61.59 -28.11
N GLN A 203 -13.54 -62.34 -28.40
CA GLN A 203 -13.53 -63.35 -29.48
C GLN A 203 -13.19 -64.70 -28.86
N GLU A 204 -14.10 -65.62 -29.10
CA GLU A 204 -13.99 -67.05 -29.14
C GLU A 204 -12.96 -67.78 -28.27
#